data_8873f70b32947058aa382c77420cc1a6
#
_entry.id   8873f70b32947058aa382c77420cc1a6
#
_cell.length_a   1.000
_cell.length_b   1.000
_cell.length_c   1.000
_cell.angle_alpha   90.00
_cell.angle_beta   90.00
_cell.angle_gamma   90.00
#
_symmetry.space_group_name_H-M   'P 1'
#
loop_
_entity.id
_entity.type
_entity.pdbx_description
1 polymer ?
#
loop_
_entity_poly.entity_id
_entity_poly.type
_entity_poly.pdbx_seq_one_letter_code
_entity_poly.pdbx_strand_id
1 'polypeptide(L)'
;MPTDTLSPPPWERIVADVADALIFIDGAGVIRAWNAGAEALFGFSAAQALGQSVDLIIPPHLRAAHWRGFEHAMRRGATSRGAAVRTTRGLHQDGRKLYVDMSFAVVKDADGRVLGSAAMARDATARYLAEQARRAAAG
;
A
#
# COMPACT_ATOMS: atom_id res chain seq x y z
N MET A 1 -6.41 32.00 28.11
CA MET A 1 -6.35 30.97 27.69
C MET A 1 -5.39 30.83 26.74
N PRO A 2 -4.72 30.06 26.90
CA PRO A 2 -3.70 29.91 26.11
C PRO A 2 -4.10 29.46 24.81
N THR A 3 -3.62 29.94 24.09
CA THR A 3 -3.71 29.59 22.93
C THR A 3 -3.06 28.44 22.73
N ASP A 4 -3.24 27.72 23.15
CA ASP A 4 -2.73 26.77 22.99
C ASP A 4 -2.34 26.28 22.01
N THR A 5 -1.54 26.07 22.11
CA THR A 5 -0.75 25.32 21.31
C THR A 5 -1.16 23.95 21.42
N LEU A 6 -1.84 23.52 20.48
CA LEU A 6 -2.10 22.13 20.35
C LEU A 6 -0.78 21.43 20.07
N SER A 7 -0.52 20.36 20.75
CA SER A 7 0.59 19.50 20.41
C SER A 7 0.40 18.98 19.00
N PRO A 8 1.47 18.69 18.27
CA PRO A 8 1.33 18.06 16.97
C PRO A 8 0.56 16.74 17.10
N PRO A 9 -0.24 16.38 16.12
CA PRO A 9 -0.93 15.09 16.17
C PRO A 9 0.08 13.95 16.28
N PRO A 10 -0.29 12.85 16.90
CA PRO A 10 0.61 11.70 17.04
C PRO A 10 0.65 10.89 15.73
N TRP A 11 1.28 11.45 14.71
CA TRP A 11 1.26 10.87 13.37
C TRP A 11 1.72 9.42 13.33
N GLU A 12 2.79 9.08 14.06
CA GLU A 12 3.28 7.71 14.08
C GLU A 12 2.26 6.74 14.65
N ARG A 13 1.58 7.13 15.74
CA ARG A 13 0.57 6.26 16.34
C ARG A 13 -0.66 6.13 15.45
N ILE A 14 -1.05 7.22 14.81
CA ILE A 14 -2.19 7.19 13.90
C ILE A 14 -1.90 6.20 12.77
N VAL A 15 -0.74 6.33 12.13
CA VAL A 15 -0.34 5.43 11.05
C VAL A 15 -0.25 4.00 11.54
N ALA A 16 0.34 3.78 12.72
CA ALA A 16 0.55 2.45 13.26
C ALA A 16 -0.76 1.72 13.55
N ASP A 17 -1.77 2.45 14.01
CA ASP A 17 -2.96 1.85 14.60
C ASP A 17 -4.18 1.79 13.69
N VAL A 18 -4.23 2.52 12.57
CA VAL A 18 -5.39 2.44 11.68
C VAL A 18 -5.54 1.04 11.10
N ALA A 19 -6.79 0.63 10.91
CA ALA A 19 -7.11 -0.73 10.50
C ALA A 19 -6.77 -1.03 9.04
N ASP A 20 -6.82 -0.02 8.16
CA ASP A 20 -6.40 -0.22 6.78
C ASP A 20 -4.88 -0.40 6.74
N ALA A 21 -4.42 -1.25 5.83
CA ALA A 21 -2.98 -1.40 5.64
C ALA A 21 -2.39 -0.09 5.12
N LEU A 22 -1.32 0.37 5.75
CA LEU A 22 -0.57 1.51 5.26
C LEU A 22 0.88 1.08 5.12
N ILE A 23 1.40 1.24 3.90
CA ILE A 23 2.74 0.81 3.55
C ILE A 23 3.42 1.98 2.88
N PHE A 24 4.64 2.30 3.31
CA PHE A 24 5.47 3.27 2.61
C PHE A 24 6.72 2.58 2.10
N ILE A 25 7.03 2.80 0.80
CA ILE A 25 8.28 2.33 0.21
C ILE A 25 9.08 3.54 -0.25
N ASP A 26 10.39 3.49 -0.05
CA ASP A 26 11.27 4.59 -0.46
C ASP A 26 11.53 4.55 -1.97
N GLY A 27 12.37 5.46 -2.46
CA GLY A 27 12.66 5.56 -3.89
C GLY A 27 13.34 4.33 -4.49
N ALA A 28 13.88 3.44 -3.66
CA ALA A 28 14.46 2.18 -4.09
C ALA A 28 13.47 1.02 -3.98
N GLY A 29 12.22 1.29 -3.54
CA GLY A 29 11.21 0.25 -3.39
C GLY A 29 11.34 -0.56 -2.12
N VAL A 30 12.11 -0.08 -1.14
CA VAL A 30 12.31 -0.76 0.14
C VAL A 30 11.22 -0.32 1.11
N ILE A 31 10.62 -1.28 1.80
CA ILE A 31 9.56 -1.00 2.77
C ILE A 31 10.14 -0.28 3.98
N ARG A 32 9.59 0.90 4.27
CA ARG A 32 10.02 1.72 5.40
C ARG A 32 8.91 1.95 6.43
N ALA A 33 7.64 1.72 6.08
CA ALA A 33 6.53 1.76 7.02
C ALA A 33 5.60 0.60 6.74
N TRP A 34 5.11 -0.01 7.80
CA TRP A 34 4.29 -1.20 7.73
C TRP A 34 3.48 -1.25 9.01
N ASN A 35 2.20 -0.90 8.93
CA ASN A 35 1.38 -0.73 10.13
C ASN A 35 0.63 -2.00 10.54
N ALA A 36 -0.19 -1.90 11.58
CA ALA A 36 -0.98 -3.02 12.07
C ALA A 36 -1.92 -3.58 10.99
N GLY A 37 -2.52 -2.70 10.18
CA GLY A 37 -3.38 -3.14 9.08
C GLY A 37 -2.62 -3.95 8.05
N ALA A 38 -1.38 -3.57 7.74
CA ALA A 38 -0.54 -4.31 6.81
C ALA A 38 -0.18 -5.69 7.36
N GLU A 39 0.11 -5.76 8.66
CA GLU A 39 0.38 -7.05 9.31
C GLU A 39 -0.83 -7.98 9.20
N ALA A 40 -2.02 -7.46 9.48
CA ALA A 40 -3.24 -8.24 9.42
C ALA A 40 -3.57 -8.70 7.99
N LEU A 41 -3.35 -7.82 7.01
CA LEU A 41 -3.73 -8.10 5.63
C LEU A 41 -2.78 -9.08 4.95
N PHE A 42 -1.48 -8.85 5.09
CA PHE A 42 -0.48 -9.63 4.36
C PHE A 42 0.19 -10.73 5.17
N GLY A 43 0.00 -10.73 6.49
CA GLY A 43 0.53 -11.79 7.35
C GLY A 43 1.98 -11.63 7.78
N PHE A 44 2.72 -10.67 7.21
CA PHE A 44 4.08 -10.38 7.67
C PHE A 44 4.04 -9.40 8.82
N SER A 45 4.88 -9.63 9.84
CA SER A 45 5.05 -8.63 10.89
C SER A 45 5.87 -7.45 10.37
N ALA A 46 5.81 -6.32 11.07
CA ALA A 46 6.64 -5.18 10.71
C ALA A 46 8.12 -5.56 10.76
N ALA A 47 8.53 -6.35 11.75
CA ALA A 47 9.92 -6.80 11.85
C ALA A 47 10.35 -7.61 10.63
N GLN A 48 9.44 -8.38 10.04
CA GLN A 48 9.74 -9.17 8.85
C GLN A 48 9.74 -8.32 7.59
N ALA A 49 8.87 -7.33 7.50
CA ALA A 49 8.67 -6.56 6.26
C ALA A 49 9.61 -5.36 6.13
N LEU A 50 9.88 -4.66 7.23
CA LEU A 50 10.71 -3.46 7.17
C LEU A 50 12.10 -3.78 6.64
N GLY A 51 12.57 -2.99 5.69
CA GLY A 51 13.87 -3.18 5.06
C GLY A 51 13.86 -4.16 3.89
N GLN A 52 12.74 -4.81 3.62
CA GLN A 52 12.60 -5.74 2.49
C GLN A 52 12.05 -5.01 1.26
N SER A 53 12.29 -5.58 0.09
CA SER A 53 11.64 -5.10 -1.13
C SER A 53 10.14 -5.34 -1.04
N VAL A 54 9.36 -4.43 -1.63
CA VAL A 54 7.91 -4.59 -1.71
C VAL A 54 7.50 -5.80 -2.57
N ASP A 55 8.43 -6.40 -3.29
CA ASP A 55 8.19 -7.67 -4.00
C ASP A 55 7.62 -8.73 -3.07
N LEU A 56 7.87 -8.59 -1.77
CA LEU A 56 7.37 -9.48 -0.74
C LEU A 56 5.87 -9.77 -0.88
N ILE A 57 5.10 -8.78 -1.27
CA ILE A 57 3.63 -8.90 -1.38
C ILE A 57 3.13 -8.85 -2.81
N ILE A 58 4.01 -8.88 -3.80
CA ILE A 58 3.63 -8.80 -5.20
C ILE A 58 3.80 -10.17 -5.86
N PRO A 59 2.75 -10.74 -6.44
CA PRO A 59 2.90 -12.00 -7.18
C PRO A 59 4.01 -11.88 -8.22
N PRO A 60 4.85 -12.91 -8.37
CA PRO A 60 6.03 -12.83 -9.25
C PRO A 60 5.72 -12.35 -10.68
N HIS A 61 4.63 -12.80 -11.27
CA HIS A 61 4.27 -12.43 -12.64
C HIS A 61 3.86 -10.96 -12.80
N LEU A 62 3.61 -10.25 -11.70
CA LEU A 62 3.22 -8.84 -11.72
C LEU A 62 4.37 -7.90 -11.34
N ARG A 63 5.51 -8.44 -10.92
CA ARG A 63 6.61 -7.62 -10.41
C ARG A 63 7.18 -6.67 -11.45
N ALA A 64 7.41 -7.16 -12.65
CA ALA A 64 7.97 -6.31 -13.71
C ALA A 64 7.06 -5.11 -14.03
N ALA A 65 5.75 -5.34 -14.12
CA ALA A 65 4.80 -4.27 -14.38
C ALA A 65 4.74 -3.29 -13.20
N HIS A 66 4.80 -3.81 -11.97
CA HIS A 66 4.82 -2.97 -10.79
C HIS A 66 6.02 -2.00 -10.82
N TRP A 67 7.22 -2.51 -11.10
CA TRP A 67 8.42 -1.68 -11.09
C TRP A 67 8.42 -0.65 -12.21
N ARG A 68 7.88 -0.99 -13.38
CA ARG A 68 7.73 0.01 -14.46
C ARG A 68 6.83 1.16 -14.03
N GLY A 69 5.69 0.83 -13.42
CA GLY A 69 4.77 1.86 -12.92
C GLY A 69 5.38 2.68 -11.79
N PHE A 70 6.09 2.04 -10.89
CA PHE A 70 6.74 2.71 -9.78
C PHE A 70 7.80 3.70 -10.25
N GLU A 71 8.68 3.26 -11.14
CA GLU A 71 9.72 4.14 -11.67
C GLU A 71 9.12 5.33 -12.40
N HIS A 72 8.06 5.10 -13.16
CA HIS A 72 7.36 6.17 -13.86
C HIS A 72 6.77 7.17 -12.86
N ALA A 73 6.12 6.69 -11.80
CA ALA A 73 5.55 7.56 -10.77
C ALA A 73 6.63 8.36 -10.04
N MET A 74 7.76 7.73 -9.75
CA MET A 74 8.88 8.43 -9.09
C MET A 74 9.44 9.55 -9.96
N ARG A 75 9.57 9.33 -11.27
CA ARG A 75 10.06 10.35 -12.18
C ARG A 75 9.05 11.49 -12.36
N ARG A 76 7.76 11.15 -12.46
CA ARG A 76 6.72 12.18 -12.65
C ARG A 76 6.35 12.91 -11.37
N GLY A 77 6.61 12.32 -10.22
CA GLY A 77 6.15 12.86 -8.96
C GLY A 77 4.65 12.73 -8.76
N ALA A 78 4.00 11.82 -9.48
CA ALA A 78 2.56 11.57 -9.37
C ALA A 78 2.24 10.19 -9.92
N THR A 79 1.20 9.56 -9.37
CA THR A 79 0.72 8.28 -9.90
C THR A 79 -0.08 8.51 -11.18
N SER A 80 -0.11 7.52 -12.05
CA SER A 80 -0.80 7.65 -13.33
C SER A 80 -2.31 7.76 -13.19
N ARG A 81 -2.88 7.29 -12.09
CA ARG A 81 -4.33 7.30 -11.85
C ARG A 81 -4.74 8.21 -10.70
N GLY A 82 -3.82 9.00 -10.18
CA GLY A 82 -4.09 9.88 -9.07
C GLY A 82 -4.50 9.09 -7.83
N ALA A 83 -5.53 9.55 -7.12
CA ALA A 83 -5.99 8.95 -5.88
C ALA A 83 -7.02 7.82 -6.07
N ALA A 84 -7.25 7.37 -7.29
CA ALA A 84 -8.27 6.36 -7.56
C ALA A 84 -7.93 5.02 -6.89
N VAL A 85 -8.94 4.40 -6.29
CA VAL A 85 -8.80 3.07 -5.69
C VAL A 85 -8.96 2.02 -6.79
N ARG A 86 -8.09 1.04 -6.77
CA ARG A 86 -8.11 -0.06 -7.75
C ARG A 86 -8.01 -1.39 -7.02
N THR A 87 -8.71 -2.39 -7.55
CA THR A 87 -8.54 -3.75 -7.07
C THR A 87 -7.35 -4.38 -7.79
N THR A 88 -6.41 -4.88 -7.03
CA THR A 88 -5.23 -5.54 -7.57
C THR A 88 -4.94 -6.82 -6.77
N ARG A 89 -3.93 -7.56 -7.17
CA ARG A 89 -3.56 -8.81 -6.54
C ARG A 89 -2.39 -8.63 -5.61
N GLY A 90 -2.48 -9.29 -4.46
CA GLY A 90 -1.39 -9.34 -3.51
C GLY A 90 -1.07 -10.78 -3.16
N LEU A 91 0.00 -10.94 -2.37
CA LEU A 91 0.46 -12.24 -1.93
C LEU A 91 0.56 -12.22 -0.41
N HIS A 92 -0.15 -13.15 0.24
CA HIS A 92 -0.07 -13.32 1.69
C HIS A 92 1.20 -14.12 2.04
N GLN A 93 1.68 -13.95 3.26
CA GLN A 93 2.86 -14.69 3.73
C GLN A 93 2.72 -16.21 3.56
N ASP A 94 1.52 -16.75 3.73
CA ASP A 94 1.27 -18.18 3.60
C ASP A 94 1.16 -18.66 2.14
N GLY A 95 1.37 -17.76 1.18
CA GLY A 95 1.34 -18.07 -0.24
C GLY A 95 -0.02 -17.91 -0.90
N ARG A 96 -1.07 -17.62 -0.13
CA ARG A 96 -2.39 -17.48 -0.75
C ARG A 96 -2.52 -16.16 -1.48
N LYS A 97 -3.35 -16.19 -2.50
CA LYS A 97 -3.65 -15.03 -3.32
C LYS A 97 -4.63 -14.12 -2.61
N LEU A 98 -4.33 -12.84 -2.62
CA LEU A 98 -5.23 -11.82 -2.10
C LEU A 98 -5.69 -10.93 -3.24
N TYR A 99 -6.92 -10.43 -3.13
CA TYR A 99 -7.38 -9.31 -3.93
C TYR A 99 -7.54 -8.12 -2.97
N VAL A 100 -6.92 -7.02 -3.30
CA VAL A 100 -6.88 -5.86 -2.41
C VAL A 100 -7.31 -4.61 -3.15
N ASP A 101 -8.09 -3.78 -2.50
CA ASP A 101 -8.39 -2.43 -3.00
C ASP A 101 -7.28 -1.53 -2.51
N MET A 102 -6.57 -0.91 -3.42
CA MET A 102 -5.42 -0.07 -3.10
C MET A 102 -5.51 1.30 -3.74
N SER A 103 -5.05 2.28 -3.01
CA SER A 103 -4.77 3.61 -3.55
C SER A 103 -3.32 3.95 -3.24
N PHE A 104 -2.73 4.82 -4.06
CA PHE A 104 -1.32 5.18 -3.95
C PHE A 104 -1.15 6.68 -3.95
N ALA A 105 -0.14 7.15 -3.25
CA ALA A 105 0.25 8.55 -3.26
C ALA A 105 1.77 8.64 -3.37
N VAL A 106 2.26 9.55 -4.21
CA VAL A 106 3.68 9.86 -4.22
C VAL A 106 3.94 10.81 -3.07
N VAL A 107 4.89 10.47 -2.22
CA VAL A 107 5.23 11.27 -1.03
C VAL A 107 6.44 12.13 -1.35
N LYS A 108 6.33 13.41 -1.08
CA LYS A 108 7.39 14.38 -1.34
C LYS A 108 7.75 15.12 -0.06
N ASP A 109 8.99 15.61 0.00
CA ASP A 109 9.39 16.47 1.10
C ASP A 109 8.92 17.92 0.86
N ALA A 110 9.26 18.80 1.77
CA ALA A 110 8.84 20.21 1.69
C ALA A 110 9.39 20.92 0.45
N ASP A 111 10.50 20.45 -0.10
CA ASP A 111 11.11 21.03 -1.30
C ASP A 111 10.59 20.39 -2.59
N GLY A 112 9.65 19.47 -2.49
CA GLY A 112 9.09 18.80 -3.65
C GLY A 112 9.87 17.60 -4.15
N ARG A 113 10.90 17.14 -3.42
CA ARG A 113 11.64 15.95 -3.81
C ARG A 113 10.82 14.71 -3.51
N VAL A 114 10.82 13.79 -4.45
CA VAL A 114 10.10 12.53 -4.26
C VAL A 114 10.84 11.66 -3.26
N LEU A 115 10.15 11.27 -2.20
CA LEU A 115 10.70 10.39 -1.16
C LEU A 115 10.34 8.93 -1.38
N GLY A 116 9.20 8.69 -2.01
CA GLY A 116 8.72 7.34 -2.24
C GLY A 116 7.23 7.33 -2.48
N SER A 117 6.61 6.18 -2.21
CA SER A 117 5.19 5.96 -2.44
C SER A 117 4.53 5.40 -1.19
N ALA A 118 3.36 5.93 -0.86
CA ALA A 118 2.51 5.38 0.20
C ALA A 118 1.33 4.67 -0.43
N ALA A 119 0.98 3.51 0.11
CA ALA A 119 -0.18 2.75 -0.32
C ALA A 119 -1.11 2.53 0.84
N MET A 120 -2.40 2.66 0.61
CA MET A 120 -3.42 2.20 1.54
C MET A 120 -4.16 1.04 0.90
N ALA A 121 -4.44 0.00 1.68
CA ALA A 121 -5.03 -1.21 1.14
C ALA A 121 -6.05 -1.82 2.08
N ARG A 122 -7.06 -2.45 1.49
CA ARG A 122 -8.10 -3.18 2.17
C ARG A 122 -8.30 -4.52 1.50
N ASP A 123 -8.61 -5.55 2.29
CA ASP A 123 -8.89 -6.87 1.72
C ASP A 123 -10.21 -6.81 0.94
N ALA A 124 -10.16 -7.17 -0.31
CA ALA A 124 -11.32 -7.23 -1.20
C ALA A 124 -11.54 -8.65 -1.73
N THR A 125 -10.87 -9.64 -1.16
CA THR A 125 -10.90 -11.00 -1.68
C THR A 125 -12.30 -11.57 -1.74
N ALA A 126 -13.05 -11.51 -0.64
CA ALA A 126 -14.41 -12.07 -0.60
C ALA A 126 -15.34 -11.37 -1.59
N ARG A 127 -15.28 -10.04 -1.67
CA ARG A 127 -16.10 -9.28 -2.60
C ARG A 127 -15.74 -9.61 -4.06
N TYR A 128 -14.45 -9.66 -4.36
CA TYR A 128 -13.99 -9.94 -5.71
C TYR A 128 -14.45 -11.32 -6.17
N LEU A 129 -14.27 -12.33 -5.33
CA LEU A 129 -14.68 -13.69 -5.68
C LEU A 129 -16.21 -13.83 -5.83
N ALA A 130 -16.97 -13.13 -5.00
CA ALA A 130 -18.42 -13.11 -5.11
C ALA A 130 -18.88 -12.47 -6.42
N GLU A 131 -18.24 -11.37 -6.84
CA GLU A 131 -18.54 -10.72 -8.11
C GLU A 131 -18.20 -11.60 -9.29
N GLN A 132 -17.07 -12.31 -9.22
CA GLN A 132 -16.68 -13.25 -10.26
C GLN A 132 -17.68 -14.41 -10.38
N ALA A 133 -18.14 -14.93 -9.25
CA ALA A 133 -19.15 -15.98 -9.24
C ALA A 133 -20.46 -15.51 -9.87
N ARG A 134 -20.86 -14.29 -9.58
CA ARG A 134 -22.08 -13.71 -10.17
C ARG A 134 -21.95 -13.54 -11.68
N ARG A 135 -20.80 -13.07 -12.16
CA ARG A 135 -20.54 -12.92 -13.60
C ARG A 135 -20.55 -14.27 -14.30
N ALA A 136 -19.94 -15.28 -13.69
CA ALA A 136 -19.93 -16.62 -14.26
C ALA A 136 -21.34 -17.21 -14.35
N ALA A 137 -22.18 -16.97 -13.34
CA ALA A 137 -23.55 -17.45 -13.32
C ALA A 137 -24.44 -16.72 -14.35
N ALA A 138 -24.15 -15.45 -14.61
CA ALA A 138 -24.92 -14.65 -15.56
C ALA A 138 -24.50 -14.88 -17.01
N GLY A 139 -23.28 -15.31 -17.20
CA GLY A 139 -22.73 -15.60 -18.52
C GLY A 139 -23.04 -17.00 -18.95
#